data_488b38b06d0395875ec5663bf033b334
#
_entry.id   488b38b06d0395875ec5663bf033b334
#
_cell.length_a   1.000
_cell.length_b   1.000
_cell.length_c   1.000
_cell.angle_alpha   90.00
_cell.angle_beta   90.00
_cell.angle_gamma   90.00
#
_symmetry.space_group_name_H-M   'P 1'
#
loop_
_entity.id
_entity.type
_entity.pdbx_description
1 polymer ?
#
loop_
_entity_poly.entity_id
_entity_poly.type
_entity_poly.pdbx_seq_one_letter_code
_entity_poly.pdbx_strand_id
1 'polypeptide(L)'
;MIKCETLGMLDVAKNNPVLKSDKDLPNYSFIKDDGDVYVIMNEVAGDASYTKDVVIKAGDFLNGFNLEAWKSQRLIIDAKHIDGEFASVSVEGTVLAIDEETGKLKVGEAGGVHFVVKGVTRLTEDAVIAKIVVA
;
A
#
# COMPACT_ATOMS: atom_id res chain seq x y z
N MET A 1 -3.72 -0.21 7.89
CA MET A 1 -4.28 -1.23 6.98
C MET A 1 -4.44 -0.66 5.59
N ILE A 2 -4.26 -1.47 4.58
CA ILE A 2 -4.53 -1.14 3.19
C ILE A 2 -5.44 -2.22 2.63
N LYS A 3 -6.43 -1.83 1.86
CA LYS A 3 -7.43 -2.76 1.34
C LYS A 3 -7.84 -2.33 -0.08
N CYS A 4 -8.11 -3.30 -0.95
CA CYS A 4 -8.71 -3.01 -2.25
C CYS A 4 -10.19 -2.70 -2.07
N GLU A 5 -10.69 -1.64 -2.70
CA GLU A 5 -12.08 -1.20 -2.54
C GLU A 5 -13.09 -2.20 -3.11
N THR A 6 -12.80 -2.74 -4.28
CA THR A 6 -13.77 -3.54 -5.05
C THR A 6 -13.43 -5.02 -5.18
N LEU A 7 -12.16 -5.38 -5.03
CA LEU A 7 -11.70 -6.77 -5.17
C LEU A 7 -11.37 -7.36 -3.81
N GLY A 8 -11.72 -8.62 -3.62
CA GLY A 8 -11.20 -9.37 -2.49
C GLY A 8 -9.69 -9.59 -2.64
N MET A 9 -8.94 -9.49 -1.55
CA MET A 9 -7.48 -9.65 -1.61
C MET A 9 -7.09 -11.06 -2.10
N LEU A 10 -7.87 -12.07 -1.79
CA LEU A 10 -7.64 -13.45 -2.25
C LEU A 10 -7.81 -13.59 -3.76
N ASP A 11 -8.65 -12.79 -4.38
CA ASP A 11 -8.90 -12.87 -5.82
C ASP A 11 -7.70 -12.43 -6.65
N VAL A 12 -6.84 -11.61 -6.08
CA VAL A 12 -5.65 -11.05 -6.73
C VAL A 12 -4.34 -11.65 -6.21
N ALA A 13 -4.43 -12.59 -5.27
CA ALA A 13 -3.27 -13.22 -4.66
C ALA A 13 -2.59 -14.28 -5.54
N LYS A 14 -3.20 -14.66 -6.64
CA LYS A 14 -2.67 -15.69 -7.53
C LYS A 14 -1.41 -15.20 -8.25
N ASN A 15 -0.40 -16.07 -8.29
CA ASN A 15 0.85 -15.81 -9.02
C ASN A 15 1.67 -14.63 -8.48
N ASN A 16 1.46 -14.25 -7.24
CA ASN A 16 2.33 -13.27 -6.61
C ASN A 16 3.73 -13.88 -6.41
N PRO A 17 4.78 -13.11 -6.70
CA PRO A 17 6.14 -13.61 -6.46
C PRO A 17 6.42 -13.75 -4.97
N VAL A 18 7.33 -14.66 -4.64
CA VAL A 18 7.87 -14.75 -3.29
C VAL A 18 9.00 -13.75 -3.16
N LEU A 19 8.84 -12.79 -2.25
CA LEU A 19 9.81 -11.76 -1.99
C LEU A 19 10.40 -11.93 -0.60
N LYS A 20 11.59 -11.40 -0.39
CA LYS A 20 12.22 -11.28 0.94
C LYS A 20 12.70 -9.85 1.12
N SER A 21 12.55 -9.32 2.32
CA SER A 21 13.14 -8.03 2.65
C SER A 21 14.53 -8.21 3.23
N ASP A 22 15.44 -7.31 2.91
CA ASP A 22 16.75 -7.21 3.53
C ASP A 22 16.75 -6.35 4.80
N LYS A 23 15.62 -5.78 5.14
CA LYS A 23 15.40 -4.94 6.32
C LYS A 23 14.05 -5.23 6.96
N ASP A 24 13.87 -4.77 8.21
CA ASP A 24 12.56 -4.81 8.86
C ASP A 24 11.61 -3.85 8.15
N LEU A 25 10.39 -4.30 7.87
CA LEU A 25 9.35 -3.51 7.20
C LEU A 25 8.04 -3.56 7.98
N PRO A 26 7.35 -2.43 8.12
CA PRO A 26 5.96 -2.46 8.56
C PRO A 26 5.12 -3.25 7.57
N ASN A 27 4.16 -4.04 8.08
CA ASN A 27 3.16 -4.64 7.19
C ASN A 27 2.39 -3.52 6.48
N TYR A 28 1.90 -3.79 5.29
CA TYR A 28 1.31 -2.77 4.41
C TYR A 28 2.30 -1.71 3.92
N SER A 29 3.53 -2.09 3.67
CA SER A 29 4.52 -1.22 3.02
C SER A 29 4.44 -1.33 1.51
N PHE A 30 4.83 -0.25 0.83
CA PHE A 30 5.02 -0.24 -0.61
C PHE A 30 6.49 -0.43 -0.91
N ILE A 31 6.83 -1.36 -1.78
CA ILE A 31 8.22 -1.61 -2.17
C ILE A 31 8.38 -1.69 -3.69
N LYS A 32 9.60 -1.46 -4.13
CA LYS A 32 10.02 -1.76 -5.51
C LYS A 32 11.01 -2.90 -5.49
N ASP A 33 10.83 -3.85 -6.40
CA ASP A 33 11.73 -4.97 -6.59
C ASP A 33 11.84 -5.30 -8.07
N ASP A 34 13.07 -5.24 -8.59
CA ASP A 34 13.37 -5.53 -10.01
C ASP A 34 12.47 -4.75 -11.00
N GLY A 35 12.22 -3.48 -10.68
CA GLY A 35 11.40 -2.60 -11.52
C GLY A 35 9.90 -2.69 -11.29
N ASP A 36 9.42 -3.70 -10.59
CA ASP A 36 8.02 -3.83 -10.23
C ASP A 36 7.70 -3.20 -8.88
N VAL A 37 6.47 -2.76 -8.71
CA VAL A 37 6.00 -2.11 -7.49
C VAL A 37 4.96 -2.99 -6.83
N TYR A 38 5.15 -3.23 -5.52
CA TYR A 38 4.29 -4.10 -4.73
C TYR A 38 3.78 -3.38 -3.49
N VAL A 39 2.56 -3.73 -3.08
CA VAL A 39 2.10 -3.49 -1.71
C VAL A 39 2.23 -4.80 -0.93
N ILE A 40 2.81 -4.72 0.25
CA ILE A 40 3.08 -5.89 1.09
C ILE A 40 1.94 -6.05 2.10
N MET A 41 1.29 -7.19 2.06
CA MET A 41 0.19 -7.53 2.97
C MET A 41 0.35 -8.97 3.45
N ASN A 42 1.17 -9.16 4.47
CA ASN A 42 1.37 -10.48 5.06
C ASN A 42 0.19 -10.84 5.97
N GLU A 43 -0.24 -12.08 5.91
CA GLU A 43 -1.07 -12.65 6.95
C GLU A 43 -0.28 -12.73 8.25
N VAL A 44 -0.92 -12.29 9.32
CA VAL A 44 -0.35 -12.37 10.66
C VAL A 44 -1.23 -13.30 11.48
N ALA A 45 -0.61 -14.27 12.14
CA ALA A 45 -1.32 -15.20 12.99
C ALA A 45 -1.93 -14.48 14.21
N GLY A 46 -3.19 -14.79 14.51
CA GLY A 46 -3.91 -14.26 15.68
C GLY A 46 -4.95 -13.20 15.34
N ASP A 47 -5.79 -12.92 16.33
CA ASP A 47 -7.01 -12.13 16.15
C ASP A 47 -6.78 -10.63 15.98
N ALA A 48 -5.58 -10.16 16.21
CA ALA A 48 -5.28 -8.74 16.26
C ALA A 48 -4.55 -8.23 15.02
N SER A 49 -4.44 -9.05 14.00
CA SER A 49 -3.55 -8.84 12.85
C SER A 49 -3.89 -7.61 12.01
N TYR A 50 -5.15 -7.21 11.96
CA TYR A 50 -5.56 -6.12 11.07
C TYR A 50 -5.46 -4.73 11.70
N THR A 51 -5.43 -4.65 13.02
CA THR A 51 -5.48 -3.37 13.74
C THR A 51 -4.17 -2.99 14.41
N LYS A 52 -3.20 -3.91 14.47
CA LYS A 52 -1.90 -3.67 15.11
C LYS A 52 -0.83 -3.39 14.08
N ASP A 53 0.08 -2.52 14.44
CA ASP A 53 1.30 -2.31 13.68
C ASP A 53 2.21 -3.53 13.86
N VAL A 54 2.33 -4.31 12.79
CA VAL A 54 3.18 -5.48 12.77
C VAL A 54 4.39 -5.20 11.90
N VAL A 55 5.56 -5.50 12.43
CA VAL A 55 6.83 -5.37 11.70
C VAL A 55 7.23 -6.74 11.17
N ILE A 56 7.45 -6.82 9.86
CA ILE A 56 7.98 -7.99 9.20
C ILE A 56 9.50 -7.93 9.30
N LYS A 57 10.09 -8.96 9.88
CA LYS A 57 11.54 -8.99 10.12
C LYS A 57 12.33 -9.23 8.84
N ALA A 58 13.53 -8.66 8.78
CA ALA A 58 14.47 -8.91 7.71
C ALA A 58 14.69 -10.43 7.52
N GLY A 59 14.68 -10.87 6.28
CA GLY A 59 14.81 -12.28 5.92
C GLY A 59 13.49 -13.07 5.88
N ASP A 60 12.42 -12.54 6.44
CA ASP A 60 11.10 -13.16 6.33
C ASP A 60 10.51 -12.98 4.92
N PHE A 61 9.65 -13.90 4.55
CA PHE A 61 8.95 -13.80 3.27
C PHE A 61 7.93 -12.68 3.28
N LEU A 62 7.81 -12.01 2.14
CA LEU A 62 6.84 -10.95 1.91
C LEU A 62 5.77 -11.45 0.94
N ASN A 63 4.51 -11.20 1.26
CA ASN A 63 3.42 -11.40 0.35
C ASN A 63 3.15 -10.09 -0.40
N GLY A 64 3.70 -9.98 -1.61
CA GLY A 64 3.61 -8.77 -2.42
C GLY A 64 2.53 -8.88 -3.48
N PHE A 65 1.69 -7.84 -3.56
CA PHE A 65 0.67 -7.70 -4.59
C PHE A 65 1.14 -6.68 -5.62
N ASN A 66 1.30 -7.11 -6.87
CA ASN A 66 1.81 -6.26 -7.95
C ASN A 66 0.80 -5.17 -8.29
N LEU A 67 1.17 -3.93 -8.08
CA LEU A 67 0.28 -2.78 -8.30
C LEU A 67 -0.01 -2.51 -9.77
N GLU A 68 0.88 -2.90 -10.68
CA GLU A 68 0.63 -2.76 -12.11
C GLU A 68 -0.52 -3.67 -12.56
N ALA A 69 -0.62 -4.84 -11.95
CA ALA A 69 -1.74 -5.76 -12.22
C ALA A 69 -3.08 -5.19 -11.72
N TRP A 70 -3.02 -4.24 -10.81
CA TRP A 70 -4.20 -3.58 -10.24
C TRP A 70 -4.46 -2.20 -10.83
N LYS A 71 -3.88 -1.91 -11.96
CA LYS A 71 -4.08 -0.63 -12.65
C LYS A 71 -5.56 -0.25 -12.70
N SER A 72 -5.87 0.99 -12.37
CA SER A 72 -7.21 1.57 -12.31
C SER A 72 -8.10 1.09 -11.16
N GLN A 73 -7.62 0.15 -10.35
CA GLN A 73 -8.32 -0.22 -9.11
C GLN A 73 -8.10 0.85 -8.05
N ARG A 74 -8.96 0.87 -7.05
CA ARG A 74 -8.86 1.79 -5.92
C ARG A 74 -8.45 1.04 -4.67
N LEU A 75 -7.50 1.62 -3.94
CA LEU A 75 -7.12 1.15 -2.62
C LEU A 75 -7.69 2.09 -1.56
N ILE A 76 -8.07 1.51 -0.43
CA ILE A 76 -8.36 2.23 0.79
C ILE A 76 -7.11 2.16 1.65
N ILE A 77 -6.54 3.30 1.98
CA ILE A 77 -5.22 3.40 2.62
C ILE A 77 -5.36 4.21 3.91
N ASP A 78 -5.09 3.57 5.05
CA ASP A 78 -5.08 4.26 6.34
C ASP A 78 -4.02 5.37 6.37
N ALA A 79 -4.31 6.44 7.07
CA ALA A 79 -3.46 7.63 7.16
C ALA A 79 -2.04 7.32 7.64
N LYS A 80 -1.86 6.31 8.47
CA LYS A 80 -0.53 5.89 8.96
C LYS A 80 0.42 5.40 7.86
N HIS A 81 -0.11 5.04 6.69
CA HIS A 81 0.70 4.62 5.54
C HIS A 81 1.00 5.77 4.57
N ILE A 82 0.61 6.98 4.93
CA ILE A 82 0.82 8.18 4.12
C ILE A 82 1.58 9.19 4.97
N ASP A 83 2.68 9.68 4.44
CA ASP A 83 3.49 10.71 5.09
C ASP A 83 2.85 12.08 4.89
N GLY A 84 2.74 12.85 5.97
CA GLY A 84 2.15 14.18 5.95
C GLY A 84 0.84 14.27 6.74
N GLU A 85 0.33 15.49 6.87
CA GLU A 85 -0.94 15.73 7.56
C GLU A 85 -2.11 15.24 6.72
N PHE A 86 -3.03 14.53 7.36
CA PHE A 86 -4.18 13.94 6.66
C PHE A 86 -5.02 14.99 5.92
N ALA A 87 -5.23 16.15 6.52
CA ALA A 87 -5.98 17.23 5.88
C ALA A 87 -5.38 17.68 4.55
N SER A 88 -4.06 17.59 4.42
CA SER A 88 -3.35 17.97 3.19
C SER A 88 -3.32 16.84 2.16
N VAL A 89 -3.06 15.62 2.60
CA VAL A 89 -2.89 14.47 1.67
C VAL A 89 -4.22 13.89 1.21
N SER A 90 -5.33 14.21 1.87
CA SER A 90 -6.65 13.67 1.57
C SER A 90 -7.46 14.50 0.58
N VAL A 91 -6.92 15.59 0.08
CA VAL A 91 -7.60 16.43 -0.91
C VAL A 91 -7.73 15.67 -2.23
N GLU A 92 -8.95 15.64 -2.78
CA GLU A 92 -9.21 14.99 -4.07
C GLU A 92 -8.29 15.52 -5.16
N GLY A 93 -7.71 14.61 -5.93
CA GLY A 93 -6.76 14.94 -6.99
C GLY A 93 -5.30 14.98 -6.54
N THR A 94 -5.03 14.87 -5.25
CA THR A 94 -3.65 14.80 -4.75
C THR A 94 -2.95 13.57 -5.32
N VAL A 95 -1.74 13.77 -5.84
CA VAL A 95 -0.89 12.69 -6.34
C VAL A 95 0.01 12.22 -5.21
N LEU A 96 -0.04 10.91 -4.95
CA LEU A 96 0.79 10.25 -3.95
C LEU A 96 1.80 9.34 -4.66
N ALA A 97 3.06 9.49 -4.30
CA ALA A 97 4.16 8.67 -4.80
C ALA A 97 4.72 7.78 -3.70
N ILE A 98 5.44 6.74 -4.07
CA ILE A 98 6.04 5.82 -3.12
C ILE A 98 7.36 6.38 -2.62
N ASP A 99 7.52 6.41 -1.31
CA ASP A 99 8.79 6.67 -0.65
C ASP A 99 9.46 5.33 -0.34
N GLU A 100 10.49 5.00 -1.10
CA GLU A 100 11.18 3.70 -0.97
C GLU A 100 11.93 3.57 0.35
N GLU A 101 12.31 4.67 0.99
CA GLU A 101 13.01 4.63 2.27
C GLU A 101 12.10 4.20 3.41
N THR A 102 10.87 4.69 3.42
CA THR A 102 9.92 4.43 4.50
C THR A 102 8.89 3.35 4.19
N GLY A 103 8.69 3.05 2.91
CA GLY A 103 7.62 2.16 2.45
C GLY A 103 6.24 2.80 2.49
N LYS A 104 6.16 4.10 2.77
CA LYS A 104 4.90 4.86 2.81
C LYS A 104 4.68 5.63 1.52
N LEU A 105 3.48 6.16 1.37
CA LEU A 105 3.18 7.13 0.32
C LEU A 105 3.44 8.55 0.81
N LYS A 106 3.79 9.44 -0.10
CA LYS A 106 3.95 10.87 0.14
C LYS A 106 3.44 11.65 -1.06
N VAL A 107 3.13 12.92 -0.85
CA VAL A 107 2.79 13.81 -1.96
C VAL A 107 3.97 13.91 -2.91
N GLY A 108 3.72 13.68 -4.19
CA GLY A 108 4.78 13.64 -5.20
C GLY A 108 4.25 13.91 -6.59
N GLU A 109 5.06 13.60 -7.58
CA GLU A 109 4.73 13.82 -8.98
C GLU A 109 4.17 12.56 -9.63
N ALA A 110 3.32 12.74 -10.63
CA ALA A 110 2.82 11.66 -11.45
C ALA A 110 3.96 11.09 -12.31
N GLY A 111 4.28 9.83 -12.10
CA GLY A 111 5.33 9.12 -12.84
C GLY A 111 5.37 7.66 -12.41
N GLY A 112 5.55 6.74 -13.35
CA GLY A 112 5.49 5.31 -13.05
C GLY A 112 4.20 4.93 -12.33
N VAL A 113 4.30 4.08 -11.33
CA VAL A 113 3.16 3.73 -10.47
C VAL A 113 2.98 4.83 -9.42
N HIS A 114 1.81 5.43 -9.42
CA HIS A 114 1.43 6.44 -8.45
C HIS A 114 -0.06 6.31 -8.12
N PHE A 115 -0.52 7.13 -7.18
CA PHE A 115 -1.90 7.10 -6.72
C PHE A 115 -2.51 8.48 -6.84
N VAL A 116 -3.79 8.51 -7.18
CA VAL A 116 -4.56 9.76 -7.20
C VAL A 116 -5.70 9.66 -6.19
N VAL A 117 -5.73 10.57 -5.25
CA VAL A 117 -6.76 10.58 -4.21
C VAL A 117 -8.12 10.89 -4.84
N LYS A 118 -9.10 10.05 -4.56
CA LYS A 118 -10.48 10.17 -5.07
C LYS A 118 -11.48 10.55 -3.99
N GLY A 119 -11.15 10.34 -2.73
CA GLY A 119 -12.04 10.64 -1.62
C GLY A 119 -11.45 10.20 -0.29
N VAL A 120 -12.27 10.32 0.73
CA VAL A 120 -11.91 9.93 2.09
C VAL A 120 -12.91 8.92 2.62
N THR A 121 -12.45 8.10 3.54
CA THR A 121 -13.27 7.11 4.23
C THR A 121 -12.63 6.79 5.57
N ARG A 122 -13.08 5.72 6.20
CA ARG A 122 -12.49 5.21 7.43
C ARG A 122 -12.33 3.70 7.32
N LEU A 123 -11.16 3.22 7.65
CA LEU A 123 -10.86 1.78 7.69
C LEU A 123 -10.55 1.40 9.15
N THR A 124 -9.31 1.41 9.60
CA THR A 124 -8.99 1.30 11.03
C THR A 124 -8.85 2.68 11.68
N GLU A 125 -8.63 3.69 10.87
CA GLU A 125 -8.57 5.11 11.20
C GLU A 125 -9.03 5.90 9.97
N ASP A 126 -8.84 7.22 9.96
CA ASP A 126 -9.08 8.02 8.77
C ASP A 126 -8.24 7.48 7.61
N ALA A 127 -8.85 7.33 6.46
CA ALA A 127 -8.24 6.72 5.29
C ALA A 127 -8.59 7.48 4.02
N VAL A 128 -7.75 7.36 3.00
CA VAL A 128 -8.04 7.86 1.66
C VAL A 128 -8.44 6.72 0.74
N ILE A 129 -9.28 7.06 -0.23
CA ILE A 129 -9.55 6.21 -1.38
C ILE A 129 -8.67 6.71 -2.51
N ALA A 130 -7.75 5.90 -2.99
CA ALA A 130 -6.79 6.29 -4.00
C ALA A 130 -6.78 5.33 -5.18
N LYS A 131 -6.82 5.89 -6.38
CA LYS A 131 -6.79 5.13 -7.63
C LYS A 131 -5.35 4.86 -8.03
N ILE A 132 -5.06 3.61 -8.37
CA ILE A 132 -3.76 3.22 -8.89
C ILE A 132 -3.64 3.67 -10.34
N VAL A 133 -2.60 4.42 -10.65
CA VAL A 133 -2.29 4.89 -11.99
C VAL A 133 -0.90 4.39 -12.39
N VAL A 134 -0.80 3.85 -13.58
CA VAL A 134 0.47 3.40 -14.16
C VAL A 134 0.72 4.24 -15.41
N ALA A 135 1.75 5.07 -15.34
CA ALA A 135 2.12 5.95 -16.43
C ALA A 135 2.97 5.24 -17.48
#